data_88bf1d48f69fab17c48be88714376253
#
_entry.id   88bf1d48f69fab17c48be88714376253
#
_cell.length_a   1.000
_cell.length_b   1.000
_cell.length_c   1.000
_cell.angle_alpha   90.00
_cell.angle_beta   90.00
_cell.angle_gamma   90.00
#
_symmetry.space_group_name_H-M   'P 1'
#
loop_
_entity.id
_entity.type
_entity.pdbx_description
1 polymer ?
#
loop_
_entity_poly.entity_id
_entity_poly.type
_entity_poly.pdbx_seq_one_letter_code
_entity_poly.pdbx_strand_id
1 'polypeptide(L)'
;MEELKHECGVAMIRLLKPLEYYEKKYGTWMYGLNKLYLLMEKQHNRGQEGAGLACVKLQANPGEEYMFRERALGTSAITEIFEAVHSNYASLTETQLHNAEYAEQVLPFAGEIYMGHLRYSTTGKSGISYIHPFLRRNNWRAKNLSLCGNFNLTNVDEIFEKITAKGQHPRKYADTYIMLEEVGHRLDREVERLYAKCENEGLEGMDITYAIEDQIDLANVLKKTTPGWDGGYVICGITGSGECFSIRDPWGIRPAFWYADDEVVVLASERPVIQTAFNPSSNSIKELLPGQALFVNKKGNIRTEQINLPKNNNACSFERIYFSRGSDKDIYQERKQLGKNLVKPLLDAIKNDIDHTVFSFIPNTAEVAFYGMLEGFEVYLNQLKKRYLTTLKNGVSEQELEHILSMRIRFEKAVIKDIKLRTFIAEGNTRNDLAAHVYDITYGSVEPYSDNLVVIDDSIVRGTTLKQSIIGILDRLHPKKIIIVSSSPQ
;
A
#
# COMPACT_ATOMS: atom_id res chain seq x y z
N MET A 1 -15.09 -18.07 -10.55
CA MET A 1 -14.74 -16.69 -10.13
C MET A 1 -13.27 -16.72 -9.70
N GLU A 2 -12.38 -16.12 -10.47
CA GLU A 2 -10.99 -15.94 -10.04
C GLU A 2 -10.98 -14.97 -8.85
N GLU A 3 -10.30 -15.38 -7.79
CA GLU A 3 -10.22 -14.60 -6.56
C GLU A 3 -9.49 -13.27 -6.81
N LEU A 4 -10.15 -12.16 -6.52
CA LEU A 4 -9.58 -10.81 -6.53
C LEU A 4 -8.48 -10.69 -5.46
N LYS A 5 -7.21 -10.62 -5.89
CA LYS A 5 -6.06 -10.60 -4.98
C LYS A 5 -4.95 -9.69 -5.49
N HIS A 6 -5.17 -8.38 -5.55
CA HIS A 6 -4.10 -7.45 -5.92
C HIS A 6 -4.09 -6.26 -4.97
N GLU A 7 -3.09 -6.19 -4.11
CA GLU A 7 -2.93 -5.11 -3.15
C GLU A 7 -1.48 -4.60 -3.13
N CYS A 8 -1.00 -4.21 -4.30
CA CYS A 8 0.33 -3.66 -4.45
C CYS A 8 0.52 -2.34 -3.68
N GLY A 9 1.75 -2.03 -3.30
CA GLY A 9 2.15 -0.73 -2.76
C GLY A 9 2.71 0.16 -3.86
N VAL A 10 2.31 1.43 -3.91
CA VAL A 10 2.89 2.45 -4.78
C VAL A 10 3.45 3.61 -3.96
N ALA A 11 4.55 4.18 -4.44
CA ALA A 11 5.14 5.39 -3.91
C ALA A 11 5.67 6.25 -5.06
N MET A 12 5.52 7.57 -4.98
CA MET A 12 6.09 8.54 -5.91
C MET A 12 6.61 9.74 -5.14
N ILE A 13 7.80 10.20 -5.49
CA ILE A 13 8.43 11.39 -4.92
C ILE A 13 8.89 12.29 -6.07
N ARG A 14 8.56 13.58 -5.98
CA ARG A 14 9.12 14.64 -6.82
C ARG A 14 9.79 15.66 -5.92
N LEU A 15 11.10 15.80 -6.05
CA LEU A 15 11.90 16.81 -5.37
C LEU A 15 11.70 18.16 -6.08
N LEU A 16 11.33 19.21 -5.36
CA LEU A 16 11.02 20.53 -5.93
C LEU A 16 12.21 21.49 -5.94
N LYS A 17 13.31 21.12 -5.28
CA LYS A 17 14.58 21.85 -5.25
C LYS A 17 15.66 21.04 -5.98
N PRO A 18 16.77 21.66 -6.40
CA PRO A 18 17.92 20.96 -6.95
C PRO A 18 18.58 20.07 -5.89
N LEU A 19 19.30 19.02 -6.29
CA LEU A 19 19.92 18.05 -5.39
C LEU A 19 20.90 18.71 -4.39
N GLU A 20 21.57 19.79 -4.80
CA GLU A 20 22.45 20.58 -3.92
C GLU A 20 21.73 21.15 -2.69
N TYR A 21 20.45 21.51 -2.81
CA TYR A 21 19.66 21.97 -1.67
C TYR A 21 19.53 20.89 -0.60
N TYR A 22 19.26 19.64 -1.01
CA TYR A 22 19.12 18.52 -0.08
C TYR A 22 20.45 18.12 0.53
N GLU A 23 21.53 18.18 -0.25
CA GLU A 23 22.89 17.99 0.27
C GLU A 23 23.20 18.97 1.39
N LYS A 24 22.95 20.27 1.16
CA LYS A 24 23.20 21.30 2.18
C LYS A 24 22.30 21.20 3.41
N LYS A 25 21.04 20.84 3.22
CA LYS A 25 20.05 20.84 4.32
C LYS A 25 20.05 19.54 5.12
N TYR A 26 20.20 18.40 4.44
CA TYR A 26 20.04 17.05 5.02
C TYR A 26 21.34 16.25 5.03
N GLY A 27 22.44 16.81 4.50
CA GLY A 27 23.74 16.15 4.45
C GLY A 27 23.84 15.05 3.38
N THR A 28 22.90 15.01 2.44
CA THR A 28 22.91 14.03 1.35
C THR A 28 22.00 14.44 0.18
N TRP A 29 22.53 14.40 -1.04
CA TRP A 29 21.74 14.56 -2.25
C TRP A 29 20.79 13.36 -2.49
N MET A 30 21.07 12.20 -1.87
CA MET A 30 20.23 10.99 -1.94
C MET A 30 18.93 11.09 -1.14
N TYR A 31 18.56 12.28 -0.67
CA TYR A 31 17.35 12.50 0.14
C TYR A 31 16.10 11.84 -0.45
N GLY A 32 15.83 12.05 -1.75
CA GLY A 32 14.66 11.46 -2.43
C GLY A 32 14.71 9.93 -2.47
N LEU A 33 15.88 9.37 -2.78
CA LEU A 33 16.11 7.92 -2.80
C LEU A 33 15.92 7.30 -1.41
N ASN A 34 16.50 7.92 -0.37
CA ASN A 34 16.37 7.47 1.02
C ASN A 34 14.91 7.55 1.52
N LYS A 35 14.18 8.59 1.12
CA LYS A 35 12.76 8.72 1.45
C LYS A 35 11.92 7.68 0.69
N LEU A 36 12.24 7.37 -0.56
CA LEU A 36 11.58 6.29 -1.30
C LEU A 36 11.78 4.93 -0.61
N TYR A 37 13.02 4.63 -0.16
CA TYR A 37 13.29 3.43 0.63
C TYR A 37 12.36 3.33 1.84
N LEU A 38 12.25 4.40 2.63
CA LEU A 38 11.37 4.44 3.80
C LEU A 38 9.89 4.26 3.44
N LEU A 39 9.42 4.87 2.36
CA LEU A 39 8.05 4.68 1.89
C LEU A 39 7.79 3.22 1.50
N MET A 40 8.72 2.58 0.80
CA MET A 40 8.61 1.18 0.38
C MET A 40 8.66 0.24 1.58
N GLU A 41 9.63 0.40 2.48
CA GLU A 41 9.75 -0.40 3.71
C GLU A 41 8.50 -0.30 4.59
N LYS A 42 7.95 0.90 4.73
CA LYS A 42 6.72 1.10 5.51
C LYS A 42 5.47 0.51 4.84
N GLN A 43 5.53 0.16 3.56
CA GLN A 43 4.45 -0.49 2.81
C GLN A 43 4.76 -1.98 2.49
N HIS A 44 5.82 -2.58 3.05
CA HIS A 44 6.22 -3.95 2.70
C HIS A 44 5.13 -5.01 2.93
N ASN A 45 4.16 -4.72 3.81
CA ASN A 45 2.97 -5.56 4.02
C ASN A 45 2.09 -5.70 2.77
N ARG A 46 2.17 -4.75 1.82
CA ARG A 46 1.40 -4.74 0.57
C ARG A 46 2.03 -5.57 -0.54
N GLY A 47 3.33 -5.89 -0.46
CA GLY A 47 3.96 -6.69 -1.50
C GLY A 47 5.29 -7.28 -1.03
N GLN A 48 5.38 -8.61 -1.10
CA GLN A 48 6.55 -9.37 -0.66
C GLN A 48 7.09 -10.31 -1.75
N GLU A 49 6.54 -10.25 -2.96
CA GLU A 49 6.95 -11.12 -4.07
C GLU A 49 7.96 -10.45 -5.00
N GLY A 50 8.12 -9.17 -4.86
CA GLY A 50 9.07 -8.39 -5.61
C GLY A 50 8.87 -6.90 -5.42
N ALA A 51 9.89 -6.14 -5.78
CA ALA A 51 9.91 -4.70 -5.72
C ALA A 51 10.61 -4.10 -6.94
N GLY A 52 10.33 -2.83 -7.19
CA GLY A 52 11.07 -2.09 -8.20
C GLY A 52 10.99 -0.60 -7.99
N LEU A 53 11.98 0.08 -8.51
CA LEU A 53 12.05 1.54 -8.50
C LEU A 53 12.39 2.08 -9.89
N ALA A 54 11.94 3.29 -10.19
CA ALA A 54 12.38 4.10 -11.31
C ALA A 54 12.80 5.48 -10.83
N CYS A 55 13.75 6.08 -11.55
CA CYS A 55 14.24 7.43 -11.32
C CYS A 55 14.33 8.18 -12.65
N VAL A 56 14.01 9.47 -12.63
CA VAL A 56 14.20 10.37 -13.77
C VAL A 56 15.02 11.58 -13.34
N LYS A 57 16.07 11.87 -14.13
CA LYS A 57 16.84 13.12 -14.07
C LYS A 57 16.17 14.17 -14.93
N LEU A 58 15.94 15.36 -14.40
CA LEU A 58 15.38 16.45 -15.16
C LEU A 58 16.39 17.08 -16.11
N GLN A 59 17.63 17.17 -15.67
CA GLN A 59 18.75 17.70 -16.45
C GLN A 59 19.50 16.51 -17.06
N ALA A 60 19.50 16.43 -18.37
CA ALA A 60 20.31 15.47 -19.13
C ALA A 60 20.50 16.00 -20.55
N ASN A 61 21.73 15.90 -21.06
CA ASN A 61 22.05 16.28 -22.42
C ASN A 61 21.72 15.15 -23.41
N PRO A 62 21.53 15.44 -24.69
CA PRO A 62 21.47 14.39 -25.71
C PRO A 62 22.69 13.47 -25.65
N GLY A 63 22.44 12.15 -25.56
CA GLY A 63 23.49 11.13 -25.39
C GLY A 63 23.66 10.64 -23.93
N GLU A 64 23.06 11.30 -22.96
CA GLU A 64 23.08 10.87 -21.56
C GLU A 64 21.80 10.09 -21.20
N GLU A 65 21.93 9.07 -20.32
CA GLU A 65 20.78 8.35 -19.77
C GLU A 65 20.12 9.18 -18.68
N TYR A 66 18.81 9.29 -18.71
CA TYR A 66 18.01 10.07 -17.77
C TYR A 66 16.87 9.28 -17.10
N MET A 67 16.57 8.06 -17.54
CA MET A 67 15.56 7.19 -16.95
C MET A 67 16.18 5.88 -16.50
N PHE A 68 16.21 5.67 -15.22
CA PHE A 68 16.80 4.50 -14.58
C PHE A 68 15.70 3.63 -13.96
N ARG A 69 15.95 2.32 -13.90
CA ARG A 69 15.02 1.37 -13.29
C ARG A 69 15.76 0.17 -12.75
N GLU A 70 15.43 -0.21 -11.48
CA GLU A 70 15.84 -1.46 -10.86
C GLU A 70 14.64 -2.28 -10.40
N ARG A 71 14.75 -3.62 -10.43
CA ARG A 71 13.69 -4.55 -10.04
C ARG A 71 14.29 -5.85 -9.51
N ALA A 72 13.67 -6.38 -8.46
CA ALA A 72 14.04 -7.66 -7.87
C ALA A 72 12.81 -8.50 -7.52
N LEU A 73 13.00 -9.81 -7.39
CA LEU A 73 12.00 -10.79 -6.99
C LEU A 73 12.26 -11.24 -5.55
N GLY A 74 11.20 -11.66 -4.88
CA GLY A 74 11.29 -12.24 -3.53
C GLY A 74 11.10 -11.22 -2.43
N THR A 75 11.20 -11.69 -1.23
CA THR A 75 10.88 -10.95 -0.01
C THR A 75 11.98 -9.96 0.40
N SER A 76 13.21 -10.17 -0.06
CA SER A 76 14.36 -9.26 0.10
C SER A 76 14.44 -8.21 -1.02
N ALA A 77 13.49 -8.19 -1.94
CA ALA A 77 13.55 -7.38 -3.16
C ALA A 77 13.80 -5.89 -2.90
N ILE A 78 13.24 -5.31 -1.82
CA ILE A 78 13.51 -3.90 -1.47
C ILE A 78 15.00 -3.71 -1.17
N THR A 79 15.58 -4.54 -0.32
CA THR A 79 17.01 -4.48 0.03
C THR A 79 17.86 -4.66 -1.22
N GLU A 80 17.58 -5.67 -2.05
CA GLU A 80 18.35 -5.98 -3.26
C GLU A 80 18.37 -4.82 -4.26
N ILE A 81 17.21 -4.16 -4.52
CA ILE A 81 17.20 -3.03 -5.47
C ILE A 81 17.96 -1.82 -4.94
N PHE A 82 17.91 -1.54 -3.63
CA PHE A 82 18.65 -0.41 -3.07
C PHE A 82 20.14 -0.72 -2.95
N GLU A 83 20.55 -1.95 -2.64
CA GLU A 83 21.94 -2.39 -2.72
C GLU A 83 22.48 -2.29 -4.15
N ALA A 84 21.71 -2.71 -5.16
CA ALA A 84 22.09 -2.56 -6.56
C ALA A 84 22.29 -1.09 -6.96
N VAL A 85 21.40 -0.20 -6.51
CA VAL A 85 21.54 1.25 -6.73
C VAL A 85 22.79 1.78 -6.02
N HIS A 86 23.00 1.45 -4.74
CA HIS A 86 24.14 1.92 -3.95
C HIS A 86 25.48 1.36 -4.46
N SER A 87 25.49 0.19 -5.10
CA SER A 87 26.71 -0.38 -5.68
C SER A 87 27.33 0.52 -6.76
N ASN A 88 26.51 1.36 -7.44
CA ASN A 88 27.02 2.35 -8.39
C ASN A 88 27.88 3.44 -7.71
N TYR A 89 27.78 3.61 -6.41
CA TYR A 89 28.46 4.64 -5.63
C TYR A 89 29.63 4.11 -4.81
N ALA A 90 29.84 2.78 -4.79
CA ALA A 90 30.82 2.12 -3.91
C ALA A 90 32.30 2.51 -4.19
N SER A 91 32.59 2.95 -5.43
CA SER A 91 33.95 3.36 -5.82
C SER A 91 34.22 4.87 -5.68
N LEU A 92 33.21 5.65 -5.26
CA LEU A 92 33.34 7.09 -5.14
C LEU A 92 34.16 7.47 -3.90
N THR A 93 34.96 8.53 -4.05
CA THR A 93 35.60 9.19 -2.91
C THR A 93 34.52 9.94 -2.11
N GLU A 94 34.79 10.20 -0.84
CA GLU A 94 33.88 10.95 0.03
C GLU A 94 33.56 12.34 -0.55
N THR A 95 34.56 13.01 -1.15
CA THR A 95 34.33 14.29 -1.83
C THR A 95 33.37 14.17 -3.03
N GLN A 96 33.47 13.10 -3.81
CA GLN A 96 32.56 12.87 -4.95
C GLN A 96 31.15 12.49 -4.45
N LEU A 97 31.05 11.70 -3.38
CA LEU A 97 29.79 11.29 -2.79
C LEU A 97 28.98 12.47 -2.26
N HIS A 98 29.64 13.51 -1.74
CA HIS A 98 29.01 14.73 -1.24
C HIS A 98 28.94 15.86 -2.28
N ASN A 99 29.27 15.59 -3.54
CA ASN A 99 29.14 16.56 -4.63
C ASN A 99 27.83 16.33 -5.41
N ALA A 100 26.80 17.10 -5.08
CA ALA A 100 25.49 16.99 -5.70
C ALA A 100 25.49 17.31 -7.21
N GLU A 101 26.33 18.26 -7.66
CA GLU A 101 26.46 18.60 -9.08
C GLU A 101 27.08 17.43 -9.87
N TYR A 102 28.15 16.85 -9.34
CA TYR A 102 28.77 15.64 -9.90
C TYR A 102 27.75 14.48 -9.95
N ALA A 103 26.99 14.28 -8.86
CA ALA A 103 25.99 13.23 -8.79
C ALA A 103 24.91 13.43 -9.88
N GLU A 104 24.37 14.64 -10.00
CA GLU A 104 23.35 14.98 -10.98
C GLU A 104 23.83 14.74 -12.42
N GLN A 105 25.06 15.09 -12.72
CA GLN A 105 25.63 14.93 -14.07
C GLN A 105 26.01 13.49 -14.39
N VAL A 106 26.66 12.78 -13.46
CA VAL A 106 27.39 11.53 -13.76
C VAL A 106 26.68 10.29 -13.21
N LEU A 107 26.10 10.36 -11.99
CA LEU A 107 25.68 9.17 -11.29
C LEU A 107 24.27 8.68 -11.74
N PRO A 108 24.09 7.38 -11.93
CA PRO A 108 22.77 6.82 -12.15
C PRO A 108 21.89 7.00 -10.90
N PHE A 109 20.58 7.09 -11.06
CA PHE A 109 19.59 7.31 -9.98
C PHE A 109 19.77 8.60 -9.16
N ALA A 110 20.68 9.50 -9.53
CA ALA A 110 20.78 10.83 -8.94
C ALA A 110 19.87 11.81 -9.68
N GLY A 111 18.58 11.74 -9.41
CA GLY A 111 17.54 12.54 -10.07
C GLY A 111 16.55 13.14 -9.09
N GLU A 112 15.55 13.84 -9.63
CA GLU A 112 14.57 14.56 -8.82
C GLU A 112 13.22 13.87 -8.77
N ILE A 113 13.03 12.78 -9.53
CA ILE A 113 11.77 12.05 -9.58
C ILE A 113 12.03 10.57 -9.30
N TYR A 114 11.29 10.04 -8.35
CA TYR A 114 11.39 8.65 -7.96
C TYR A 114 10.01 7.99 -7.91
N MET A 115 9.92 6.73 -8.32
CA MET A 115 8.72 5.93 -8.25
C MET A 115 9.07 4.53 -7.76
N GLY A 116 8.37 4.06 -6.73
CA GLY A 116 8.55 2.75 -6.12
C GLY A 116 7.29 1.90 -6.22
N HIS A 117 7.47 0.60 -6.33
CA HIS A 117 6.40 -0.38 -6.38
C HIS A 117 6.73 -1.63 -5.59
N LEU A 118 5.74 -2.13 -4.85
CA LEU A 118 5.77 -3.40 -4.15
C LEU A 118 4.73 -4.32 -4.74
N ARG A 119 5.16 -5.49 -5.18
CA ARG A 119 4.29 -6.45 -5.86
C ARG A 119 3.72 -7.47 -4.88
N TYR A 120 2.42 -7.63 -4.96
CA TYR A 120 1.69 -8.78 -4.46
C TYR A 120 0.97 -9.46 -5.64
N SER A 121 1.39 -10.66 -6.02
CA SER A 121 0.86 -11.37 -7.18
C SER A 121 -0.20 -12.38 -6.77
N THR A 122 -1.18 -12.54 -7.62
CA THR A 122 -2.30 -13.45 -7.35
C THR A 122 -2.71 -14.29 -8.55
N THR A 123 -2.29 -13.92 -9.73
CA THR A 123 -2.63 -14.59 -10.99
C THR A 123 -1.43 -15.34 -11.57
N GLY A 124 -0.88 -16.32 -10.87
CA GLY A 124 0.02 -17.36 -11.44
C GLY A 124 1.19 -16.97 -12.35
N LYS A 125 1.27 -15.73 -12.86
CA LYS A 125 2.37 -15.23 -13.69
C LYS A 125 3.43 -14.60 -12.80
N SER A 126 4.50 -15.34 -12.52
CA SER A 126 5.66 -14.91 -11.75
C SER A 126 6.82 -14.53 -12.65
N GLY A 127 7.82 -13.87 -12.10
CA GLY A 127 9.07 -13.52 -12.76
C GLY A 127 9.30 -12.01 -12.89
N ILE A 128 10.55 -11.64 -13.05
CA ILE A 128 11.03 -10.24 -13.12
C ILE A 128 10.32 -9.42 -14.21
N SER A 129 9.82 -10.10 -15.25
CA SER A 129 9.09 -9.46 -16.34
C SER A 129 7.75 -8.83 -15.92
N TYR A 130 7.22 -9.22 -14.77
CA TYR A 130 5.95 -8.73 -14.23
C TYR A 130 6.12 -7.78 -13.04
N ILE A 131 7.37 -7.50 -12.65
CA ILE A 131 7.65 -6.51 -11.60
C ILE A 131 7.60 -5.10 -12.19
N HIS A 132 6.82 -4.22 -11.57
CA HIS A 132 6.81 -2.80 -11.88
C HIS A 132 8.05 -2.10 -11.28
N PRO A 133 8.40 -0.91 -11.79
CA PRO A 133 7.80 -0.14 -12.87
C PRO A 133 8.07 -0.73 -14.25
N PHE A 134 7.11 -0.61 -15.16
CA PHE A 134 7.32 -0.88 -16.58
C PHE A 134 7.82 0.38 -17.27
N LEU A 135 8.66 0.19 -18.30
CA LEU A 135 9.32 1.27 -19.00
C LEU A 135 9.11 1.10 -20.51
N ARG A 136 8.56 2.14 -21.12
CA ARG A 136 8.46 2.34 -22.56
C ARG A 136 9.52 3.35 -23.01
N ARG A 137 10.33 2.98 -23.98
CA ARG A 137 11.40 3.81 -24.49
C ARG A 137 11.10 4.31 -25.91
N ASN A 138 11.51 5.55 -26.17
CA ASN A 138 11.40 6.23 -27.45
C ASN A 138 12.57 7.21 -27.62
N ASN A 139 12.86 7.64 -28.85
CA ASN A 139 13.88 8.67 -29.12
C ASN A 139 13.47 10.07 -28.62
N TRP A 140 12.18 10.33 -28.50
CA TRP A 140 11.67 11.55 -27.93
C TRP A 140 11.53 11.42 -26.42
N ARG A 141 12.17 12.31 -25.67
CA ARG A 141 12.15 12.34 -24.22
C ARG A 141 10.73 12.33 -23.67
N ALA A 142 9.87 13.20 -24.23
CA ALA A 142 8.47 13.31 -23.83
C ALA A 142 7.62 12.06 -24.15
N LYS A 143 8.04 11.18 -25.05
CA LYS A 143 7.38 9.91 -25.37
C LYS A 143 7.83 8.73 -24.49
N ASN A 144 8.92 8.89 -23.72
CA ASN A 144 9.33 7.88 -22.76
C ASN A 144 8.38 7.90 -21.56
N LEU A 145 7.99 6.72 -21.09
CA LEU A 145 7.01 6.57 -20.02
C LEU A 145 7.37 5.40 -19.12
N SER A 146 7.39 5.65 -17.82
CA SER A 146 7.45 4.61 -16.80
C SER A 146 6.15 4.59 -16.01
N LEU A 147 5.56 3.38 -15.82
CA LEU A 147 4.31 3.18 -15.09
C LEU A 147 4.45 2.13 -13.98
N CYS A 148 3.83 2.39 -12.87
CA CYS A 148 3.51 1.38 -11.86
C CYS A 148 2.11 1.61 -11.31
N GLY A 149 1.55 0.62 -10.61
CA GLY A 149 0.24 0.81 -10.01
C GLY A 149 -0.21 -0.33 -9.11
N ASN A 150 -1.18 0.01 -8.26
CA ASN A 150 -2.01 -0.94 -7.53
C ASN A 150 -3.35 -1.01 -8.25
N PHE A 151 -3.60 -2.08 -8.99
CA PHE A 151 -4.81 -2.18 -9.80
C PHE A 151 -5.20 -3.61 -10.12
N ASN A 152 -6.48 -3.77 -10.42
CA ASN A 152 -7.06 -4.96 -11.03
C ASN A 152 -8.18 -4.48 -11.97
N LEU A 153 -7.95 -4.62 -13.26
CA LEU A 153 -8.95 -4.32 -14.28
C LEU A 153 -9.77 -5.57 -14.57
N THR A 154 -11.07 -5.39 -14.67
CA THR A 154 -12.02 -6.47 -14.99
C THR A 154 -12.14 -6.72 -16.49
N ASN A 155 -11.75 -5.74 -17.31
CA ASN A 155 -11.92 -5.75 -18.76
C ASN A 155 -10.61 -5.68 -19.56
N VAL A 156 -9.58 -6.38 -19.07
CA VAL A 156 -8.24 -6.44 -19.72
C VAL A 156 -8.33 -6.96 -21.14
N ASP A 157 -9.18 -7.98 -21.39
CA ASP A 157 -9.35 -8.61 -22.70
C ASP A 157 -9.92 -7.62 -23.71
N GLU A 158 -10.96 -6.86 -23.34
CA GLU A 158 -11.57 -5.82 -24.17
C GLU A 158 -10.57 -4.71 -24.53
N ILE A 159 -9.74 -4.30 -23.58
CA ILE A 159 -8.70 -3.29 -23.80
C ILE A 159 -7.64 -3.85 -24.76
N PHE A 160 -7.23 -5.09 -24.59
CA PHE A 160 -6.27 -5.75 -25.46
C PHE A 160 -6.78 -5.84 -26.89
N GLU A 161 -8.02 -6.29 -27.09
CA GLU A 161 -8.68 -6.34 -28.40
C GLU A 161 -8.77 -4.95 -29.04
N LYS A 162 -9.15 -3.92 -28.28
CA LYS A 162 -9.21 -2.53 -28.74
C LYS A 162 -7.85 -2.00 -29.20
N ILE A 163 -6.76 -2.37 -28.53
CA ILE A 163 -5.40 -1.97 -28.89
C ILE A 163 -4.97 -2.68 -30.19
N THR A 164 -5.21 -3.98 -30.28
CA THR A 164 -4.84 -4.78 -31.46
C THR A 164 -5.67 -4.40 -32.69
N ALA A 165 -6.96 -4.11 -32.52
CA ALA A 165 -7.81 -3.63 -33.60
C ALA A 165 -7.34 -2.27 -34.20
N LYS A 166 -6.54 -1.50 -33.45
CA LYS A 166 -5.88 -0.29 -33.93
C LYS A 166 -4.53 -0.52 -34.59
N GLY A 167 -4.15 -1.78 -34.82
CA GLY A 167 -2.89 -2.15 -35.44
C GLY A 167 -1.69 -2.19 -34.49
N GLN A 168 -1.90 -2.04 -33.17
CA GLN A 168 -0.81 -2.17 -32.22
C GLN A 168 -0.54 -3.66 -31.92
N HIS A 169 0.71 -3.97 -31.57
CA HIS A 169 1.14 -5.31 -31.26
C HIS A 169 1.79 -5.37 -29.86
N PRO A 170 1.00 -5.46 -28.78
CA PRO A 170 1.54 -5.58 -27.43
C PRO A 170 2.39 -6.85 -27.28
N ARG A 171 3.59 -6.71 -26.74
CA ARG A 171 4.55 -7.84 -26.62
C ARG A 171 4.17 -8.84 -25.55
N LYS A 172 3.32 -8.46 -24.61
CA LYS A 172 2.90 -9.28 -23.47
C LYS A 172 1.44 -9.09 -23.18
N TYR A 173 0.77 -10.19 -22.85
CA TYR A 173 -0.55 -10.17 -22.32
C TYR A 173 -0.48 -10.05 -20.79
N ALA A 174 -0.41 -8.82 -20.31
CA ALA A 174 -0.46 -8.45 -18.88
C ALA A 174 -1.10 -7.08 -18.78
N ASP A 175 -1.96 -6.91 -17.79
CA ASP A 175 -2.73 -5.71 -17.54
C ASP A 175 -1.87 -4.43 -17.54
N THR A 176 -0.81 -4.39 -16.74
CA THR A 176 0.10 -3.24 -16.67
C THR A 176 0.75 -2.93 -18.00
N TYR A 177 1.13 -3.97 -18.75
CA TYR A 177 1.78 -3.78 -20.04
C TYR A 177 0.80 -3.20 -21.05
N ILE A 178 -0.43 -3.67 -21.04
CA ILE A 178 -1.52 -3.18 -21.90
C ILE A 178 -1.81 -1.71 -21.57
N MET A 179 -1.87 -1.34 -20.29
CA MET A 179 -2.07 0.03 -19.85
C MET A 179 -0.92 0.95 -20.25
N LEU A 180 0.33 0.48 -20.12
CA LEU A 180 1.51 1.21 -20.59
C LEU A 180 1.41 1.53 -22.07
N GLU A 181 0.99 0.56 -22.89
CA GLU A 181 0.87 0.75 -24.35
C GLU A 181 -0.32 1.66 -24.70
N GLU A 182 -1.45 1.57 -23.99
CA GLU A 182 -2.59 2.45 -24.27
C GLU A 182 -2.30 3.91 -23.89
N VAL A 183 -1.70 4.15 -22.71
CA VAL A 183 -1.25 5.50 -22.30
C VAL A 183 -0.15 5.99 -23.23
N GLY A 184 0.83 5.15 -23.55
CA GLY A 184 1.94 5.47 -24.45
C GLY A 184 1.47 5.87 -25.85
N HIS A 185 0.49 5.16 -26.40
CA HIS A 185 -0.10 5.52 -27.68
C HIS A 185 -0.76 6.93 -27.66
N ARG A 186 -1.46 7.27 -26.59
CA ARG A 186 -2.07 8.60 -26.45
C ARG A 186 -1.02 9.68 -26.23
N LEU A 187 0.02 9.35 -25.50
CA LEU A 187 1.17 10.22 -25.30
C LEU A 187 1.89 10.53 -26.63
N ASP A 188 2.10 9.49 -27.48
CA ASP A 188 2.66 9.68 -28.82
C ASP A 188 1.84 10.70 -29.64
N ARG A 189 0.51 10.52 -29.65
CA ARG A 189 -0.41 11.42 -30.38
C ARG A 189 -0.38 12.85 -29.86
N GLU A 190 -0.25 13.03 -28.56
CA GLU A 190 -0.14 14.37 -27.95
C GLU A 190 1.19 15.04 -28.35
N VAL A 191 2.30 14.30 -28.30
CA VAL A 191 3.61 14.81 -28.74
C VAL A 191 3.63 15.12 -30.24
N GLU A 192 3.05 14.28 -31.09
CA GLU A 192 2.94 14.52 -32.54
C GLU A 192 2.12 15.78 -32.85
N ARG A 193 1.02 15.99 -32.13
CA ARG A 193 0.20 17.20 -32.24
C ARG A 193 0.98 18.45 -31.89
N LEU A 194 1.76 18.40 -30.80
CA LEU A 194 2.60 19.51 -30.37
C LEU A 194 3.77 19.74 -31.33
N TYR A 195 4.38 18.66 -31.84
CA TYR A 195 5.44 18.75 -32.85
C TYR A 195 4.98 19.51 -34.09
N ALA A 196 3.85 19.13 -34.69
CA ALA A 196 3.28 19.82 -35.85
C ALA A 196 2.95 21.27 -35.55
N LYS A 197 2.50 21.59 -34.33
CA LYS A 197 2.28 22.98 -33.89
C LYS A 197 3.60 23.76 -33.86
N CYS A 198 4.65 23.23 -33.27
CA CYS A 198 5.96 23.85 -33.14
C CYS A 198 6.60 24.11 -34.55
N GLU A 199 6.50 23.13 -35.46
CA GLU A 199 6.96 23.32 -36.84
C GLU A 199 6.21 24.48 -37.55
N ASN A 200 4.90 24.57 -37.39
CA ASN A 200 4.09 25.65 -37.95
C ASN A 200 4.42 27.03 -37.33
N GLU A 201 4.90 27.04 -36.09
CA GLU A 201 5.38 28.23 -35.38
C GLU A 201 6.83 28.59 -35.75
N GLY A 202 7.50 27.77 -36.59
CA GLY A 202 8.86 28.01 -37.08
C GLY A 202 9.96 27.63 -36.07
N LEU A 203 9.67 26.78 -35.07
CA LEU A 203 10.68 26.24 -34.15
C LEU A 203 11.49 25.15 -34.84
N GLU A 204 12.77 25.04 -34.51
CA GLU A 204 13.69 24.04 -35.05
C GLU A 204 14.53 23.35 -33.95
N GLY A 205 15.05 22.16 -34.25
CA GLY A 205 16.00 21.44 -33.41
C GLY A 205 15.51 21.18 -31.98
N MET A 206 16.36 21.48 -30.99
CA MET A 206 16.04 21.28 -29.57
C MET A 206 14.97 22.23 -29.03
N ASP A 207 14.70 23.34 -29.67
CA ASP A 207 13.65 24.27 -29.26
C ASP A 207 12.27 23.62 -29.39
N ILE A 208 12.06 22.75 -30.39
CA ILE A 208 10.86 21.92 -30.51
C ILE A 208 10.72 21.01 -29.29
N THR A 209 11.81 20.36 -28.89
CA THR A 209 11.80 19.47 -27.73
C THR A 209 11.39 20.20 -26.44
N TYR A 210 12.00 21.37 -26.19
CA TYR A 210 11.69 22.16 -24.99
C TYR A 210 10.25 22.71 -25.04
N ALA A 211 9.77 23.13 -26.21
CA ALA A 211 8.40 23.59 -26.36
C ALA A 211 7.36 22.47 -26.15
N ILE A 212 7.65 21.25 -26.60
CA ILE A 212 6.81 20.08 -26.34
C ILE A 212 6.76 19.76 -24.84
N GLU A 213 7.94 19.72 -24.20
CA GLU A 213 8.05 19.44 -22.75
C GLU A 213 7.28 20.46 -21.89
N ASP A 214 7.24 21.71 -22.30
CA ASP A 214 6.52 22.78 -21.61
C ASP A 214 5.00 22.78 -21.87
N GLN A 215 4.54 22.26 -23.01
CA GLN A 215 3.15 22.32 -23.43
C GLN A 215 2.39 20.98 -23.33
N ILE A 216 3.06 19.89 -22.98
CA ILE A 216 2.43 18.57 -22.92
C ILE A 216 1.27 18.53 -21.92
N ASP A 217 0.11 18.03 -22.35
CA ASP A 217 -1.08 17.91 -21.53
C ASP A 217 -1.41 16.45 -21.19
N LEU A 218 -0.86 15.98 -20.07
CA LEU A 218 -1.13 14.64 -19.57
C LEU A 218 -2.59 14.44 -19.13
N ALA A 219 -3.31 15.50 -18.74
CA ALA A 219 -4.72 15.38 -18.42
C ALA A 219 -5.54 15.02 -19.67
N ASN A 220 -5.23 15.63 -20.81
CA ASN A 220 -5.83 15.27 -22.10
C ASN A 220 -5.49 13.82 -22.51
N VAL A 221 -4.26 13.38 -22.25
CA VAL A 221 -3.85 11.97 -22.47
C VAL A 221 -4.71 11.03 -21.64
N LEU A 222 -4.84 11.27 -20.33
CA LEU A 222 -5.61 10.43 -19.43
C LEU A 222 -7.12 10.45 -19.72
N LYS A 223 -7.70 11.61 -20.02
CA LYS A 223 -9.13 11.74 -20.42
C LYS A 223 -9.48 10.94 -21.68
N LYS A 224 -8.52 10.71 -22.57
CA LYS A 224 -8.70 9.91 -23.78
C LYS A 224 -8.40 8.42 -23.59
N THR A 225 -7.75 8.04 -22.47
CA THR A 225 -7.33 6.69 -22.19
C THR A 225 -8.27 5.99 -21.20
N THR A 226 -8.46 6.61 -20.03
CA THR A 226 -9.07 5.99 -18.85
C THR A 226 -10.58 5.74 -18.90
N PRO A 227 -11.41 6.41 -19.71
CA PRO A 227 -12.86 6.13 -19.74
C PRO A 227 -13.24 4.70 -20.13
N GLY A 228 -12.31 3.97 -20.76
CA GLY A 228 -12.51 2.57 -21.11
C GLY A 228 -12.01 1.57 -20.07
N TRP A 229 -11.50 2.01 -18.94
CA TRP A 229 -10.99 1.14 -17.89
C TRP A 229 -12.06 0.84 -16.85
N ASP A 230 -12.26 -0.45 -16.58
CA ASP A 230 -13.16 -0.91 -15.54
C ASP A 230 -12.38 -1.68 -14.46
N GLY A 231 -12.69 -1.41 -13.18
CA GLY A 231 -12.02 -2.00 -12.03
C GLY A 231 -11.46 -0.98 -11.04
N GLY A 232 -10.73 -1.48 -10.05
CA GLY A 232 -10.06 -0.66 -9.04
C GLY A 232 -8.61 -0.39 -9.40
N TYR A 233 -8.19 0.87 -9.43
CA TYR A 233 -6.81 1.22 -9.76
C TYR A 233 -6.31 2.52 -9.13
N VAL A 234 -5.03 2.51 -8.77
CA VAL A 234 -4.18 3.70 -8.61
C VAL A 234 -2.95 3.50 -9.46
N ILE A 235 -2.72 4.38 -10.43
CA ILE A 235 -1.62 4.29 -11.37
C ILE A 235 -0.77 5.53 -11.26
N CYS A 236 0.54 5.32 -11.11
CA CYS A 236 1.56 6.36 -11.14
C CYS A 236 2.34 6.27 -12.44
N GLY A 237 2.63 7.42 -13.05
CA GLY A 237 3.42 7.52 -14.26
C GLY A 237 4.37 8.69 -14.23
N ILE A 238 5.54 8.48 -14.82
CA ILE A 238 6.56 9.52 -15.07
C ILE A 238 7.02 9.47 -16.52
N THR A 239 7.07 10.63 -17.16
CA THR A 239 7.63 10.76 -18.51
C THR A 239 9.13 11.03 -18.45
N GLY A 240 9.84 10.78 -19.53
CA GLY A 240 11.25 11.12 -19.64
C GLY A 240 11.52 12.62 -19.58
N SER A 241 10.53 13.46 -19.88
CA SER A 241 10.60 14.91 -19.76
C SER A 241 10.41 15.44 -18.34
N GLY A 242 10.01 14.59 -17.40
CA GLY A 242 9.85 14.97 -16.00
C GLY A 242 8.42 15.33 -15.59
N GLU A 243 7.43 15.05 -16.42
CA GLU A 243 6.03 15.13 -16.06
C GLU A 243 5.64 13.90 -15.22
N CYS A 244 4.95 14.14 -14.11
CA CYS A 244 4.46 13.09 -13.22
C CYS A 244 2.94 13.12 -13.16
N PHE A 245 2.32 11.95 -13.05
CA PHE A 245 0.90 11.83 -12.72
C PHE A 245 0.62 10.66 -11.82
N SER A 246 -0.48 10.77 -11.09
CA SER A 246 -1.12 9.64 -10.43
C SER A 246 -2.62 9.76 -10.57
N ILE A 247 -3.29 8.70 -11.00
CA ILE A 247 -4.74 8.66 -11.20
C ILE A 247 -5.37 7.57 -10.36
N ARG A 248 -6.52 7.88 -9.75
CA ARG A 248 -7.34 6.93 -8.98
C ARG A 248 -8.60 6.55 -9.75
N ASP A 249 -9.03 5.31 -9.58
CA ASP A 249 -10.26 4.79 -10.17
C ASP A 249 -11.51 5.61 -9.78
N PRO A 250 -12.55 5.65 -10.64
CA PRO A 250 -13.74 6.46 -10.41
C PRO A 250 -14.65 5.95 -9.29
N TRP A 251 -14.45 4.71 -8.81
CA TRP A 251 -15.17 4.12 -7.69
C TRP A 251 -14.47 4.33 -6.34
N GLY A 252 -13.20 4.79 -6.35
CA GLY A 252 -12.39 4.93 -5.15
C GLY A 252 -12.05 3.61 -4.46
N ILE A 253 -11.97 2.50 -5.24
CA ILE A 253 -11.70 1.16 -4.72
C ILE A 253 -10.32 1.12 -4.07
N ARG A 254 -9.29 1.63 -4.79
CA ARG A 254 -7.90 1.63 -4.31
C ARG A 254 -7.57 2.93 -3.58
N PRO A 255 -6.84 2.87 -2.45
CA PRO A 255 -6.46 4.06 -1.70
C PRO A 255 -5.23 4.75 -2.32
N ALA A 256 -5.23 6.07 -2.31
CA ALA A 256 -4.08 6.89 -2.64
C ALA A 256 -4.09 8.18 -1.83
N PHE A 257 -2.96 8.50 -1.23
CA PHE A 257 -2.76 9.69 -0.42
C PHE A 257 -1.57 10.48 -0.93
N TRP A 258 -1.63 11.80 -0.86
CA TRP A 258 -0.56 12.66 -1.29
C TRP A 258 -0.32 13.83 -0.33
N TYR A 259 0.89 14.32 -0.34
CA TYR A 259 1.37 15.45 0.45
C TYR A 259 2.28 16.31 -0.43
N ALA A 260 2.26 17.60 -0.21
CA ALA A 260 3.21 18.52 -0.82
C ALA A 260 3.54 19.66 0.13
N ASP A 261 4.79 20.08 0.06
CA ASP A 261 5.32 21.31 0.65
C ASP A 261 6.18 22.07 -0.39
N ASP A 262 7.05 22.95 0.06
CA ASP A 262 7.96 23.70 -0.81
C ASP A 262 9.20 22.92 -1.27
N GLU A 263 9.37 21.70 -0.78
CA GLU A 263 10.53 20.83 -1.07
C GLU A 263 10.16 19.60 -1.87
N VAL A 264 9.00 19.00 -1.57
CA VAL A 264 8.62 17.70 -2.14
C VAL A 264 7.15 17.59 -2.46
N VAL A 265 6.83 16.77 -3.47
CA VAL A 265 5.51 16.18 -3.65
C VAL A 265 5.65 14.68 -3.46
N VAL A 266 4.78 14.10 -2.63
CA VAL A 266 4.81 12.68 -2.29
C VAL A 266 3.44 12.08 -2.50
N LEU A 267 3.38 10.88 -3.08
CA LEU A 267 2.18 10.05 -3.12
C LEU A 267 2.51 8.65 -2.63
N ALA A 268 1.60 8.04 -1.87
CA ALA A 268 1.71 6.65 -1.43
C ALA A 268 0.32 6.01 -1.31
N SER A 269 0.27 4.68 -1.29
CA SER A 269 -0.98 3.94 -1.08
C SER A 269 -1.56 4.15 0.31
N GLU A 270 -0.73 4.52 1.30
CA GLU A 270 -1.16 4.64 2.69
C GLU A 270 -0.74 5.98 3.31
N ARG A 271 -1.68 6.65 3.99
CA ARG A 271 -1.45 7.92 4.72
C ARG A 271 -0.39 7.82 5.82
N PRO A 272 -0.39 6.79 6.69
CA PRO A 272 0.60 6.68 7.77
C PRO A 272 2.04 6.54 7.27
N VAL A 273 2.22 6.05 6.07
CA VAL A 273 3.54 5.89 5.44
C VAL A 273 4.15 7.25 5.13
N ILE A 274 3.37 8.16 4.55
CA ILE A 274 3.78 9.55 4.31
C ILE A 274 4.04 10.24 5.65
N GLN A 275 3.14 10.04 6.61
CA GLN A 275 3.23 10.63 7.94
C GLN A 275 4.52 10.24 8.66
N THR A 276 4.90 8.96 8.59
CA THR A 276 6.14 8.46 9.21
C THR A 276 7.39 8.94 8.48
N ALA A 277 7.37 8.96 7.14
CA ALA A 277 8.57 9.29 6.35
C ALA A 277 8.89 10.79 6.32
N PHE A 278 7.88 11.67 6.34
CA PHE A 278 8.04 13.12 6.19
C PHE A 278 7.61 13.94 7.40
N ASN A 279 6.93 13.31 8.37
CA ASN A 279 6.41 13.96 9.58
C ASN A 279 5.57 15.23 9.32
N PRO A 280 4.68 15.26 8.32
CA PRO A 280 3.82 16.40 8.08
C PRO A 280 2.72 16.47 9.14
N SER A 281 2.06 17.63 9.26
CA SER A 281 0.86 17.73 10.09
C SER A 281 -0.24 16.80 9.57
N SER A 282 -1.04 16.23 10.48
CA SER A 282 -2.05 15.21 10.13
C SER A 282 -3.06 15.66 9.07
N ASN A 283 -3.33 16.97 9.00
CA ASN A 283 -4.32 17.56 8.09
C ASN A 283 -3.74 17.96 6.72
N SER A 284 -2.41 17.91 6.54
CA SER A 284 -1.77 18.29 5.27
C SER A 284 -1.71 17.14 4.26
N ILE A 285 -1.88 15.90 4.71
CA ILE A 285 -1.97 14.74 3.80
C ILE A 285 -3.40 14.63 3.27
N LYS A 286 -3.53 14.69 1.96
CA LYS A 286 -4.80 14.65 1.24
C LYS A 286 -5.02 13.28 0.62
N GLU A 287 -6.26 12.84 0.56
CA GLU A 287 -6.66 11.68 -0.24
C GLU A 287 -6.89 12.13 -1.69
N LEU A 288 -6.42 11.33 -2.64
CA LEU A 288 -6.78 11.50 -4.04
C LEU A 288 -8.22 11.01 -4.24
N LEU A 289 -9.10 11.88 -4.70
CA LEU A 289 -10.53 11.57 -4.80
C LEU A 289 -10.83 10.59 -5.93
N PRO A 290 -11.99 9.87 -5.91
CA PRO A 290 -12.41 8.98 -6.99
C PRO A 290 -12.42 9.67 -8.36
N GLY A 291 -11.75 9.06 -9.34
CA GLY A 291 -11.63 9.59 -10.70
C GLY A 291 -10.71 10.80 -10.87
N GLN A 292 -10.08 11.25 -9.80
CA GLN A 292 -9.16 12.39 -9.80
C GLN A 292 -7.74 11.95 -10.14
N ALA A 293 -6.99 12.84 -10.78
CA ALA A 293 -5.54 12.69 -10.95
C ALA A 293 -4.78 13.85 -10.32
N LEU A 294 -3.60 13.52 -9.77
CA LEU A 294 -2.57 14.45 -9.35
C LEU A 294 -1.55 14.59 -10.50
N PHE A 295 -1.17 15.81 -10.82
CA PHE A 295 -0.12 16.11 -11.79
C PHE A 295 0.95 16.98 -11.15
N VAL A 296 2.20 16.70 -11.48
CA VAL A 296 3.34 17.55 -11.16
C VAL A 296 4.15 17.72 -12.44
N ASN A 297 4.24 18.93 -12.95
CA ASN A 297 4.96 19.16 -14.19
C ASN A 297 6.48 19.29 -13.97
N LYS A 298 7.24 19.36 -15.07
CA LYS A 298 8.70 19.52 -15.05
C LYS A 298 9.15 20.67 -14.14
N LYS A 299 8.40 21.79 -14.12
CA LYS A 299 8.70 22.99 -13.32
C LYS A 299 8.28 22.86 -11.84
N GLY A 300 7.69 21.73 -11.43
CA GLY A 300 7.23 21.49 -10.06
C GLY A 300 5.84 22.06 -9.75
N ASN A 301 5.09 22.56 -10.74
CA ASN A 301 3.72 23.00 -10.52
C ASN A 301 2.80 21.83 -10.27
N ILE A 302 2.02 21.93 -9.19
CA ILE A 302 1.14 20.87 -8.70
C ILE A 302 -0.30 21.21 -9.03
N ARG A 303 -1.04 20.27 -9.59
CA ARG A 303 -2.49 20.38 -9.77
C ARG A 303 -3.18 19.03 -9.57
N THR A 304 -4.41 19.09 -9.10
CA THR A 304 -5.34 17.94 -9.15
C THR A 304 -6.46 18.27 -10.13
N GLU A 305 -6.89 17.26 -10.87
CA GLU A 305 -7.93 17.44 -11.88
C GLU A 305 -8.85 16.21 -11.92
N GLN A 306 -10.15 16.44 -12.12
CA GLN A 306 -11.12 15.38 -12.33
C GLN A 306 -11.00 14.84 -13.74
N ILE A 307 -10.54 13.61 -13.90
CA ILE A 307 -10.33 12.95 -15.19
C ILE A 307 -11.55 12.12 -15.57
N ASN A 308 -12.01 11.27 -14.66
CA ASN A 308 -13.23 10.48 -14.82
C ASN A 308 -14.30 11.00 -13.88
N LEU A 309 -15.57 10.96 -14.30
CA LEU A 309 -16.68 11.28 -13.40
C LEU A 309 -16.67 10.32 -12.22
N PRO A 310 -16.72 10.85 -10.98
CA PRO A 310 -16.77 10.00 -9.79
C PRO A 310 -18.08 9.20 -9.79
N LYS A 311 -17.96 7.93 -9.43
CA LYS A 311 -19.06 7.04 -9.20
C LYS A 311 -19.33 6.90 -7.69
N ASN A 312 -20.24 6.01 -7.29
CA ASN A 312 -20.44 5.72 -5.87
C ASN A 312 -19.13 5.25 -5.25
N ASN A 313 -18.78 5.80 -4.09
CA ASN A 313 -17.54 5.41 -3.40
C ASN A 313 -17.68 3.97 -2.88
N ASN A 314 -16.94 3.06 -3.49
CA ASN A 314 -16.91 1.63 -3.17
C ASN A 314 -15.52 1.23 -2.67
N ALA A 315 -15.04 1.91 -1.64
CA ALA A 315 -13.75 1.58 -1.02
C ALA A 315 -13.69 0.07 -0.67
N CYS A 316 -12.60 -0.58 -1.05
CA CYS A 316 -12.42 -2.01 -0.83
C CYS A 316 -12.40 -2.32 0.68
N SER A 317 -13.35 -3.12 1.17
CA SER A 317 -13.42 -3.53 2.57
C SER A 317 -12.19 -4.37 2.98
N PHE A 318 -11.68 -5.18 2.07
CA PHE A 318 -10.49 -6.00 2.31
C PHE A 318 -9.23 -5.14 2.51
N GLU A 319 -9.08 -4.04 1.75
CA GLU A 319 -8.07 -3.01 2.02
C GLU A 319 -8.16 -2.48 3.45
N ARG A 320 -9.34 -2.13 3.90
CA ARG A 320 -9.55 -1.49 5.20
C ARG A 320 -9.40 -2.44 6.38
N ILE A 321 -9.84 -3.69 6.21
CA ILE A 321 -9.80 -4.70 7.27
C ILE A 321 -8.41 -5.33 7.39
N TYR A 322 -7.76 -5.64 6.27
CA TYR A 322 -6.57 -6.49 6.25
C TYR A 322 -5.30 -5.74 5.83
N PHE A 323 -5.25 -5.14 4.62
CA PHE A 323 -4.00 -4.59 4.07
C PHE A 323 -3.57 -3.26 4.67
N SER A 324 -4.50 -2.32 4.87
CA SER A 324 -4.17 -1.00 5.40
C SER A 324 -3.56 -1.08 6.80
N ARG A 325 -2.60 -0.22 7.06
CA ARG A 325 -1.98 -0.14 8.39
C ARG A 325 -2.99 0.26 9.44
N GLY A 326 -3.02 -0.49 10.55
CA GLY A 326 -3.87 -0.20 11.70
C GLY A 326 -3.53 1.12 12.42
N SER A 327 -2.41 1.75 12.09
CA SER A 327 -2.02 3.07 12.60
C SER A 327 -2.64 4.24 11.84
N ASP A 328 -3.37 4.01 10.73
CA ASP A 328 -4.18 5.05 10.11
C ASP A 328 -5.36 5.42 11.01
N LYS A 329 -5.60 6.74 11.20
CA LYS A 329 -6.63 7.22 12.14
C LYS A 329 -8.03 6.69 11.84
N ASP A 330 -8.40 6.61 10.55
CA ASP A 330 -9.74 6.20 10.14
C ASP A 330 -9.86 4.67 10.21
N ILE A 331 -8.85 3.95 9.71
CA ILE A 331 -8.76 2.49 9.77
C ILE A 331 -8.77 2.01 11.24
N TYR A 332 -8.03 2.69 12.11
CA TYR A 332 -7.99 2.37 13.53
C TYR A 332 -9.39 2.44 14.17
N GLN A 333 -10.13 3.53 13.92
CA GLN A 333 -11.49 3.70 14.45
C GLN A 333 -12.48 2.70 13.87
N GLU A 334 -12.39 2.43 12.56
CA GLU A 334 -13.24 1.43 11.91
C GLU A 334 -13.02 0.03 12.47
N ARG A 335 -11.75 -0.39 12.61
CA ARG A 335 -11.44 -1.70 13.19
C ARG A 335 -11.88 -1.80 14.65
N LYS A 336 -11.74 -0.72 15.43
CA LYS A 336 -12.31 -0.67 16.79
C LYS A 336 -13.83 -0.82 16.78
N GLN A 337 -14.52 -0.15 15.85
CA GLN A 337 -15.97 -0.26 15.76
C GLN A 337 -16.41 -1.68 15.36
N LEU A 338 -15.68 -2.34 14.45
CA LEU A 338 -15.91 -3.75 14.13
C LEU A 338 -15.81 -4.62 15.39
N GLY A 339 -14.80 -4.43 16.21
CA GLY A 339 -14.64 -5.12 17.49
C GLY A 339 -15.80 -4.88 18.46
N LYS A 340 -16.25 -3.61 18.61
CA LYS A 340 -17.43 -3.28 19.44
C LYS A 340 -18.69 -4.02 19.01
N ASN A 341 -18.87 -4.19 17.72
CA ASN A 341 -20.03 -4.88 17.16
C ASN A 341 -20.04 -6.38 17.47
N LEU A 342 -18.89 -6.98 17.86
CA LEU A 342 -18.80 -8.38 18.22
C LEU A 342 -19.34 -8.71 19.62
N VAL A 343 -19.57 -7.73 20.50
CA VAL A 343 -19.96 -7.98 21.90
C VAL A 343 -21.23 -8.81 22.01
N LYS A 344 -22.29 -8.44 21.27
CA LYS A 344 -23.57 -9.16 21.33
C LYS A 344 -23.46 -10.61 20.78
N PRO A 345 -22.92 -10.82 19.56
CA PRO A 345 -22.69 -12.20 19.06
C PRO A 345 -21.83 -13.06 19.99
N LEU A 346 -20.83 -12.46 20.64
CA LEU A 346 -19.97 -13.17 21.59
C LEU A 346 -20.73 -13.56 22.85
N LEU A 347 -21.51 -12.69 23.45
CA LEU A 347 -22.36 -13.00 24.61
C LEU A 347 -23.31 -14.16 24.29
N ASP A 348 -23.92 -14.15 23.11
CA ASP A 348 -24.78 -15.24 22.66
C ASP A 348 -23.99 -16.57 22.51
N ALA A 349 -22.79 -16.53 21.94
CA ALA A 349 -21.95 -17.70 21.70
C ALA A 349 -21.43 -18.35 23.01
N ILE A 350 -21.11 -17.54 24.02
CA ILE A 350 -20.68 -17.99 25.34
C ILE A 350 -21.84 -18.20 26.31
N LYS A 351 -23.09 -17.95 25.88
CA LYS A 351 -24.31 -18.06 26.73
C LYS A 351 -24.24 -17.17 27.99
N ASN A 352 -23.67 -15.98 27.83
CA ASN A 352 -23.40 -15.00 28.89
C ASN A 352 -22.45 -15.50 30.02
N ASP A 353 -21.72 -16.60 29.82
CA ASP A 353 -20.73 -17.12 30.76
C ASP A 353 -19.41 -16.35 30.64
N ILE A 354 -19.40 -15.09 31.16
CA ILE A 354 -18.24 -14.18 31.10
C ILE A 354 -17.14 -14.66 32.05
N ASP A 355 -17.51 -15.20 33.20
CA ASP A 355 -16.59 -15.56 34.30
C ASP A 355 -15.66 -16.73 33.90
N HIS A 356 -16.18 -17.66 33.11
CA HIS A 356 -15.42 -18.82 32.58
C HIS A 356 -15.08 -18.61 31.08
N THR A 357 -14.78 -17.38 30.68
CA THR A 357 -14.39 -17.09 29.29
C THR A 357 -13.14 -16.23 29.25
N VAL A 358 -12.14 -16.68 28.51
CA VAL A 358 -10.92 -15.94 28.21
C VAL A 358 -11.01 -15.43 26.78
N PHE A 359 -10.78 -14.12 26.57
CA PHE A 359 -10.75 -13.48 25.28
C PHE A 359 -9.33 -13.26 24.80
N SER A 360 -9.05 -13.53 23.53
CA SER A 360 -7.76 -13.38 22.90
C SER A 360 -7.90 -12.98 21.43
N PHE A 361 -6.81 -12.79 20.73
CA PHE A 361 -6.79 -12.45 19.30
C PHE A 361 -5.62 -13.13 18.59
N ILE A 362 -5.73 -13.25 17.27
CA ILE A 362 -4.64 -13.69 16.39
C ILE A 362 -3.82 -12.47 15.98
N PRO A 363 -2.53 -12.40 16.37
CA PRO A 363 -1.68 -11.28 15.95
C PRO A 363 -1.41 -11.32 14.44
N ASN A 364 -1.24 -10.13 13.73
CA ASN A 364 -1.23 -8.81 14.37
C ASN A 364 -2.48 -8.00 13.98
N THR A 365 -3.14 -8.30 12.86
CA THR A 365 -4.17 -7.44 12.25
C THR A 365 -5.45 -7.35 13.09
N ALA A 366 -5.82 -8.43 13.79
CA ALA A 366 -7.00 -8.47 14.65
C ALA A 366 -6.87 -7.65 15.95
N GLU A 367 -5.67 -7.21 16.33
CA GLU A 367 -5.40 -6.54 17.61
C GLU A 367 -6.27 -5.29 17.82
N VAL A 368 -6.43 -4.44 16.81
CA VAL A 368 -7.24 -3.23 16.92
C VAL A 368 -8.72 -3.53 17.14
N ALA A 369 -9.25 -4.54 16.45
CA ALA A 369 -10.63 -5.01 16.67
C ALA A 369 -10.80 -5.60 18.07
N PHE A 370 -9.79 -6.30 18.56
CA PHE A 370 -9.79 -6.81 19.94
C PHE A 370 -9.90 -5.68 20.96
N TYR A 371 -9.13 -4.61 20.85
CA TYR A 371 -9.28 -3.44 21.73
C TYR A 371 -10.68 -2.80 21.62
N GLY A 372 -11.25 -2.76 20.42
CA GLY A 372 -12.64 -2.31 20.25
C GLY A 372 -13.65 -3.21 20.97
N MET A 373 -13.45 -4.52 20.93
CA MET A 373 -14.27 -5.46 21.70
C MET A 373 -14.15 -5.25 23.21
N LEU A 374 -12.93 -5.04 23.73
CA LEU A 374 -12.74 -4.72 25.16
C LEU A 374 -13.52 -3.48 25.57
N GLU A 375 -13.44 -2.40 24.81
CA GLU A 375 -14.23 -1.17 25.05
C GLU A 375 -15.74 -1.44 25.00
N GLY A 376 -16.18 -2.27 24.07
CA GLY A 376 -17.58 -2.65 23.97
C GLY A 376 -18.07 -3.47 25.17
N PHE A 377 -17.28 -4.41 25.67
CA PHE A 377 -17.57 -5.17 26.89
C PHE A 377 -17.55 -4.27 28.13
N GLU A 378 -16.65 -3.31 28.21
CA GLU A 378 -16.65 -2.33 29.32
C GLU A 378 -17.97 -1.57 29.39
N VAL A 379 -18.45 -1.07 28.26
CA VAL A 379 -19.76 -0.41 28.17
C VAL A 379 -20.89 -1.35 28.60
N TYR A 380 -20.89 -2.59 28.12
CA TYR A 380 -21.89 -3.60 28.50
C TYR A 380 -21.87 -3.90 29.99
N LEU A 381 -20.71 -4.16 30.58
CA LEU A 381 -20.56 -4.44 32.01
C LEU A 381 -20.97 -3.25 32.88
N ASN A 382 -20.65 -2.02 32.48
CA ASN A 382 -21.08 -0.84 33.21
C ASN A 382 -22.62 -0.68 33.21
N GLN A 383 -23.28 -1.02 32.08
CA GLN A 383 -24.73 -1.06 32.04
C GLN A 383 -25.31 -2.18 32.93
N LEU A 384 -24.66 -3.33 32.95
CA LEU A 384 -25.06 -4.46 33.79
C LEU A 384 -24.91 -4.13 35.28
N LYS A 385 -23.74 -3.60 35.69
CA LYS A 385 -23.47 -3.13 37.04
C LYS A 385 -24.53 -2.09 37.49
N LYS A 386 -24.85 -1.11 36.65
CA LYS A 386 -25.88 -0.12 36.92
C LYS A 386 -27.24 -0.78 37.14
N ARG A 387 -27.62 -1.77 36.32
CA ARG A 387 -28.90 -2.47 36.53
C ARG A 387 -28.91 -3.22 37.86
N TYR A 388 -27.86 -3.95 38.22
CA TYR A 388 -27.77 -4.63 39.50
C TYR A 388 -27.95 -3.64 40.66
N LEU A 389 -27.17 -2.57 40.69
CA LEU A 389 -27.26 -1.56 41.76
C LEU A 389 -28.65 -0.87 41.86
N THR A 390 -29.34 -0.68 40.71
CA THR A 390 -30.68 -0.06 40.71
C THR A 390 -31.81 -1.01 41.10
N THR A 391 -31.61 -2.34 40.99
CA THR A 391 -32.63 -3.36 41.33
C THR A 391 -32.61 -3.76 42.82
N LEU A 392 -31.54 -3.47 43.54
CA LEU A 392 -31.37 -3.78 44.94
C LEU A 392 -32.15 -2.82 45.81
N LYS A 393 -33.37 -3.21 46.20
CA LYS A 393 -34.34 -2.35 46.96
C LYS A 393 -33.98 -2.14 48.43
N ASN A 394 -33.18 -3.01 49.05
CA ASN A 394 -32.91 -3.05 50.50
C ASN A 394 -31.47 -2.60 50.89
N GLY A 395 -30.79 -1.91 50.00
CA GLY A 395 -29.37 -1.59 50.17
C GLY A 395 -28.48 -2.73 49.66
N VAL A 396 -27.20 -2.42 49.43
CA VAL A 396 -26.20 -3.35 48.95
C VAL A 396 -25.24 -3.69 50.07
N SER A 397 -25.00 -4.94 50.38
CA SER A 397 -23.94 -5.35 51.29
C SER A 397 -22.56 -5.00 50.67
N GLU A 398 -21.57 -4.80 51.52
CA GLU A 398 -20.20 -4.51 51.09
C GLU A 398 -19.65 -5.62 50.17
N GLN A 399 -19.93 -6.87 50.46
CA GLN A 399 -19.52 -8.03 49.64
C GLN A 399 -20.21 -8.01 48.28
N GLU A 400 -21.51 -7.75 48.20
CA GLU A 400 -22.26 -7.64 46.94
C GLU A 400 -21.76 -6.42 46.10
N LEU A 401 -21.48 -5.31 46.76
CA LEU A 401 -20.93 -4.13 46.08
C LEU A 401 -19.56 -4.45 45.50
N GLU A 402 -18.67 -5.07 46.25
CA GLU A 402 -17.36 -5.46 45.82
C GLU A 402 -17.43 -6.45 44.64
N HIS A 403 -18.33 -7.44 44.70
CA HIS A 403 -18.58 -8.37 43.61
C HIS A 403 -19.04 -7.64 42.34
N ILE A 404 -20.03 -6.77 42.44
CA ILE A 404 -20.52 -6.02 41.28
C ILE A 404 -19.42 -5.12 40.69
N LEU A 405 -18.65 -4.46 41.53
CA LEU A 405 -17.58 -3.56 41.05
C LEU A 405 -16.41 -4.34 40.42
N SER A 406 -16.10 -5.53 40.92
CA SER A 406 -15.04 -6.38 40.40
C SER A 406 -15.36 -7.10 39.10
N MET A 407 -16.62 -7.08 38.63
CA MET A 407 -17.01 -7.68 37.36
C MET A 407 -16.17 -7.13 36.19
N ARG A 408 -15.47 -8.01 35.50
CA ARG A 408 -14.61 -7.69 34.34
C ARG A 408 -14.52 -8.89 33.43
N ILE A 409 -14.19 -8.67 32.16
CA ILE A 409 -13.80 -9.77 31.28
C ILE A 409 -12.37 -10.20 31.56
N ARG A 410 -12.09 -11.50 31.35
CA ARG A 410 -10.74 -12.05 31.36
C ARG A 410 -10.21 -12.01 29.95
N PHE A 411 -9.05 -11.41 29.76
CA PHE A 411 -8.41 -11.38 28.45
C PHE A 411 -6.91 -11.62 28.59
N GLU A 412 -6.39 -12.39 27.64
CA GLU A 412 -4.99 -12.80 27.64
C GLU A 412 -4.44 -12.82 26.20
N LYS A 413 -3.15 -12.61 26.05
CA LYS A 413 -2.46 -12.82 24.80
C LYS A 413 -2.13 -14.30 24.63
N ALA A 414 -3.15 -15.10 24.38
CA ALA A 414 -3.00 -16.54 24.27
C ALA A 414 -2.20 -16.97 23.02
N VAL A 415 -2.24 -16.20 21.94
CA VAL A 415 -1.52 -16.48 20.70
C VAL A 415 -0.39 -15.47 20.51
N ILE A 416 0.81 -15.95 20.25
CA ILE A 416 2.00 -15.15 19.97
C ILE A 416 2.49 -15.52 18.57
N LYS A 417 2.78 -14.52 17.74
CA LYS A 417 3.42 -14.74 16.45
C LYS A 417 4.93 -14.65 16.61
N ASP A 418 5.62 -15.76 16.38
CA ASP A 418 7.08 -15.77 16.38
C ASP A 418 7.63 -15.31 15.04
N ILE A 419 8.14 -14.07 15.02
CA ILE A 419 8.67 -13.41 13.81
C ILE A 419 10.01 -14.03 13.38
N LYS A 420 10.71 -14.75 14.26
CA LYS A 420 12.04 -15.32 13.96
C LYS A 420 11.96 -16.57 13.07
N LEU A 421 10.84 -17.27 13.07
CA LEU A 421 10.60 -18.39 12.17
C LEU A 421 10.15 -17.87 10.80
N ARG A 422 11.10 -17.34 10.04
CA ARG A 422 10.88 -17.06 8.61
C ARG A 422 10.92 -18.37 7.85
N THR A 423 9.87 -18.67 7.10
CA THR A 423 9.67 -19.90 6.30
C THR A 423 10.64 -20.03 5.11
N PHE A 424 11.84 -19.46 5.19
CA PHE A 424 12.80 -19.31 4.11
C PHE A 424 13.67 -20.52 3.83
N ILE A 425 13.72 -21.50 4.70
CA ILE A 425 14.75 -22.56 4.64
C ILE A 425 14.19 -23.90 4.16
N ALA A 426 12.90 -24.00 3.82
CA ALA A 426 12.30 -25.28 3.50
C ALA A 426 11.63 -25.33 2.14
N GLU A 427 12.16 -26.17 1.26
CA GLU A 427 11.51 -26.62 0.03
C GLU A 427 10.58 -27.82 0.33
N GLY A 428 9.38 -27.82 -0.27
CA GLY A 428 8.50 -28.99 -0.26
C GLY A 428 7.67 -29.22 0.99
N ASN A 429 7.52 -30.47 1.41
CA ASN A 429 6.64 -30.94 2.50
C ASN A 429 6.95 -30.34 3.90
N THR A 430 8.18 -29.88 4.14
CA THR A 430 8.60 -29.20 5.37
C THR A 430 7.97 -27.82 5.56
N ARG A 431 7.38 -27.23 4.50
CA ARG A 431 6.69 -25.94 4.58
C ARG A 431 5.42 -26.00 5.45
N ASN A 432 4.74 -27.12 5.47
CA ASN A 432 3.54 -27.33 6.30
C ASN A 432 3.90 -27.50 7.78
N ASP A 433 5.01 -28.17 8.09
CA ASP A 433 5.49 -28.32 9.47
C ASP A 433 5.98 -26.97 10.04
N LEU A 434 6.69 -26.18 9.24
CA LEU A 434 7.12 -24.83 9.65
C LEU A 434 5.95 -23.85 9.81
N ALA A 435 4.90 -23.96 8.99
CA ALA A 435 3.70 -23.16 9.14
C ALA A 435 2.98 -23.44 10.47
N ALA A 436 3.08 -24.66 10.99
CA ALA A 436 2.55 -25.04 12.30
C ALA A 436 3.29 -24.37 13.47
N HIS A 437 4.52 -23.92 13.27
CA HIS A 437 5.38 -23.31 14.30
C HIS A 437 5.52 -21.78 14.18
N VAL A 438 4.80 -21.13 13.27
CA VAL A 438 4.78 -19.65 13.13
C VAL A 438 4.13 -18.99 14.36
N TYR A 439 3.26 -19.72 15.04
CA TYR A 439 2.56 -19.24 16.22
C TYR A 439 2.93 -20.08 17.43
N ASP A 440 3.03 -19.42 18.58
CA ASP A 440 3.22 -20.01 19.89
C ASP A 440 2.04 -19.64 20.80
N ILE A 441 1.92 -20.28 21.95
CA ILE A 441 0.86 -20.03 22.92
C ILE A 441 1.40 -19.69 24.31
N THR A 442 0.63 -18.87 25.01
CA THR A 442 0.90 -18.58 26.42
C THR A 442 0.26 -19.63 27.30
N TYR A 443 1.06 -20.55 27.85
CA TYR A 443 0.58 -21.57 28.80
C TYR A 443 0.12 -20.93 30.11
N GLY A 444 -0.92 -21.51 30.71
CA GLY A 444 -1.50 -21.02 31.96
C GLY A 444 -2.44 -19.83 31.81
N SER A 445 -2.72 -19.39 30.57
CA SER A 445 -3.66 -18.32 30.28
C SER A 445 -5.13 -18.74 30.32
N VAL A 446 -5.39 -20.06 30.26
CA VAL A 446 -6.72 -20.69 30.23
C VAL A 446 -6.77 -21.76 31.30
N GLU A 447 -7.86 -21.83 32.08
CA GLU A 447 -8.11 -22.93 33.02
C GLU A 447 -8.61 -24.13 32.23
N PRO A 448 -7.83 -25.27 32.21
CA PRO A 448 -8.15 -26.41 31.40
C PRO A 448 -9.53 -27.01 31.74
N TYR A 449 -10.26 -27.40 30.71
CA TYR A 449 -11.59 -28.03 30.78
C TYR A 449 -12.71 -27.19 31.42
N SER A 450 -12.40 -26.01 31.92
CA SER A 450 -13.32 -25.08 32.57
C SER A 450 -13.64 -23.87 31.68
N ASP A 451 -12.60 -23.20 31.15
CA ASP A 451 -12.76 -21.98 30.43
C ASP A 451 -13.16 -22.18 28.95
N ASN A 452 -14.04 -21.31 28.46
CA ASN A 452 -14.17 -21.05 27.02
C ASN A 452 -13.03 -20.15 26.55
N LEU A 453 -12.46 -20.43 25.40
CA LEU A 453 -11.45 -19.60 24.77
C LEU A 453 -12.04 -18.95 23.51
N VAL A 454 -12.20 -17.62 23.55
CA VAL A 454 -12.65 -16.81 22.41
C VAL A 454 -11.44 -16.18 21.77
N VAL A 455 -11.25 -16.40 20.48
CA VAL A 455 -10.11 -15.85 19.71
C VAL A 455 -10.64 -15.08 18.50
N ILE A 456 -10.27 -13.80 18.42
CA ILE A 456 -10.66 -12.93 17.32
C ILE A 456 -9.61 -12.99 16.21
N ASP A 457 -10.07 -13.22 14.97
CA ASP A 457 -9.29 -13.04 13.74
C ASP A 457 -9.80 -11.82 12.98
N ASP A 458 -8.97 -11.26 12.10
CA ASP A 458 -9.39 -10.16 11.24
C ASP A 458 -10.39 -10.61 10.16
N SER A 459 -10.10 -11.74 9.52
CA SER A 459 -10.92 -12.30 8.45
C SER A 459 -10.67 -13.80 8.27
N ILE A 460 -11.72 -14.55 7.98
CA ILE A 460 -11.65 -15.98 7.66
C ILE A 460 -11.96 -16.16 6.19
N VAL A 461 -10.91 -16.18 5.34
CA VAL A 461 -11.07 -16.33 3.88
C VAL A 461 -11.12 -17.79 3.47
N ARG A 462 -10.04 -18.56 3.74
CA ARG A 462 -9.94 -19.99 3.40
C ARG A 462 -9.91 -20.89 4.65
N GLY A 463 -9.68 -20.30 5.80
CA GLY A 463 -9.53 -21.04 7.06
C GLY A 463 -8.30 -21.95 7.14
N THR A 464 -7.39 -21.91 6.15
CA THR A 464 -6.22 -22.79 6.09
C THR A 464 -5.31 -22.61 7.30
N THR A 465 -4.95 -21.36 7.60
CA THR A 465 -4.11 -21.02 8.78
C THR A 465 -4.77 -21.42 10.07
N LEU A 466 -6.07 -21.15 10.21
CA LEU A 466 -6.84 -21.57 11.38
C LEU A 466 -6.83 -23.09 11.55
N LYS A 467 -7.15 -23.82 10.49
CA LYS A 467 -7.27 -25.28 10.53
C LYS A 467 -5.93 -25.99 10.71
N GLN A 468 -4.89 -25.54 9.99
CA GLN A 468 -3.59 -26.23 10.00
C GLN A 468 -2.68 -25.85 11.15
N SER A 469 -2.82 -24.62 11.70
CA SER A 469 -1.92 -24.11 12.73
C SER A 469 -2.67 -23.71 14.00
N ILE A 470 -3.55 -22.71 13.93
CA ILE A 470 -4.07 -22.02 15.12
C ILE A 470 -4.91 -22.93 16.01
N ILE A 471 -5.89 -23.67 15.45
CA ILE A 471 -6.78 -24.52 16.26
C ILE A 471 -5.98 -25.60 16.96
N GLY A 472 -5.02 -26.25 16.28
CA GLY A 472 -4.20 -27.29 16.87
C GLY A 472 -3.30 -26.83 18.03
N ILE A 473 -2.78 -25.61 17.97
CA ILE A 473 -1.99 -25.06 19.09
C ILE A 473 -2.88 -24.60 20.24
N LEU A 474 -4.04 -24.00 19.96
CA LEU A 474 -5.01 -23.58 20.99
C LEU A 474 -5.60 -24.78 21.77
N ASP A 475 -5.79 -25.91 21.10
CA ASP A 475 -6.28 -27.14 21.73
C ASP A 475 -5.32 -27.68 22.79
N ARG A 476 -4.02 -27.35 22.70
CA ARG A 476 -3.01 -27.70 23.74
C ARG A 476 -3.26 -27.02 25.10
N LEU A 477 -4.07 -25.97 25.16
CA LEU A 477 -4.51 -25.33 26.40
C LEU A 477 -5.70 -26.07 27.05
N HIS A 478 -6.23 -27.10 26.39
CA HIS A 478 -7.39 -27.87 26.81
C HIS A 478 -8.61 -27.04 27.22
N PRO A 479 -9.02 -25.99 26.46
CA PRO A 479 -10.20 -25.24 26.83
C PRO A 479 -11.47 -26.11 26.75
N LYS A 480 -12.49 -25.76 27.52
CA LYS A 480 -13.82 -26.37 27.40
C LYS A 480 -14.42 -26.22 26.01
N LYS A 481 -14.18 -25.05 25.37
CA LYS A 481 -14.66 -24.72 24.03
C LYS A 481 -13.74 -23.66 23.40
N ILE A 482 -13.42 -23.81 22.12
CA ILE A 482 -12.76 -22.79 21.31
C ILE A 482 -13.83 -22.11 20.44
N ILE A 483 -13.87 -20.77 20.48
CA ILE A 483 -14.76 -19.93 19.68
C ILE A 483 -13.89 -19.01 18.83
N ILE A 484 -13.88 -19.21 17.53
CA ILE A 484 -13.18 -18.33 16.59
C ILE A 484 -14.19 -17.33 16.02
N VAL A 485 -13.82 -16.06 16.04
CA VAL A 485 -14.67 -14.95 15.61
C VAL A 485 -13.93 -14.08 14.59
N SER A 486 -14.55 -13.83 13.44
CA SER A 486 -14.04 -12.86 12.47
C SER A 486 -14.55 -11.47 12.81
N SER A 487 -13.66 -10.46 12.81
CA SER A 487 -14.07 -9.07 12.93
C SER A 487 -14.62 -8.51 11.62
N SER A 488 -14.30 -9.15 10.50
CA SER A 488 -14.87 -8.85 9.20
C SER A 488 -16.31 -9.36 9.09
N PRO A 489 -17.25 -8.60 8.52
CA PRO A 489 -18.56 -9.12 8.16
C PRO A 489 -18.43 -10.21 7.08
N GLN A 490 -19.45 -11.09 7.02
CA GLN A 490 -19.54 -12.16 6.02
C GLN A 490 -19.87 -11.59 4.64
#